data_0d5bc08bf4e66feedea30b9b9899e6a1
#
_entry.id   0d5bc08bf4e66feedea30b9b9899e6a1
#
_cell.length_a   1.000
_cell.length_b   1.000
_cell.length_c   1.000
_cell.angle_alpha   90.00
_cell.angle_beta   90.00
_cell.angle_gamma   90.00
#
_symmetry.space_group_name_H-M   'P 1'
#
loop_
_entity.id
_entity.type
_entity.pdbx_description
1 polymer ?
#
loop_
_entity_poly.entity_id
_entity_poly.type
_entity_poly.pdbx_seq_one_letter_code
_entity_poly.pdbx_strand_id
1 'polypeptide(L)'
;MMHFEGGLYMSDCIFCKIVDGSIPSNKVLENDKFVAFHDLNPVKKVHVLIIPKNHVDNIATLNADNESYVAGMLSFVKDVAKELGIGEDGYRLIFNTGEKAGQTVFHMHAHLLGGEEMGWPEA
;
A
#
# COMPACT_ATOMS: atom_id res chain seq x y z
N MET A 1 16.44 -2.13 -15.58
CA MET A 1 16.04 -2.72 -14.30
C MET A 1 17.08 -2.47 -13.24
N MET A 2 16.68 -2.00 -12.11
CA MET A 2 17.60 -1.74 -11.01
C MET A 2 17.33 -2.66 -9.84
N HIS A 3 18.42 -3.10 -9.21
CA HIS A 3 18.35 -3.80 -7.94
C HIS A 3 18.78 -2.84 -6.85
N PHE A 4 18.02 -2.76 -5.80
CA PHE A 4 18.41 -2.04 -4.61
C PHE A 4 18.98 -3.04 -3.63
N GLU A 5 19.89 -2.59 -2.79
CA GLU A 5 20.44 -3.43 -1.74
C GLU A 5 19.28 -3.99 -0.92
N GLY A 6 19.12 -5.31 -0.91
CA GLY A 6 18.07 -5.96 -0.15
C GLY A 6 16.67 -5.83 -0.71
N GLY A 7 16.52 -5.34 -1.96
CA GLY A 7 15.20 -5.13 -2.51
C GLY A 7 15.14 -5.27 -4.02
N LEU A 8 13.93 -5.17 -4.54
CA LEU A 8 13.66 -5.33 -5.96
C LEU A 8 12.96 -4.10 -6.51
N TYR A 9 13.31 -3.78 -7.74
CA TYR A 9 12.66 -2.77 -8.54
C TYR A 9 12.24 -3.41 -9.86
N MET A 10 10.97 -3.26 -10.22
CA MET A 10 10.45 -3.77 -11.48
C MET A 10 10.13 -2.60 -12.38
N SER A 11 10.87 -2.48 -13.48
CA SER A 11 10.78 -1.31 -14.37
C SER A 11 9.40 -1.10 -14.99
N ASP A 12 8.59 -2.15 -15.11
CA ASP A 12 7.22 -2.04 -15.64
C ASP A 12 6.20 -1.73 -14.56
N CYS A 13 6.58 -1.78 -13.30
CA CYS A 13 5.64 -1.63 -12.20
C CYS A 13 5.36 -0.17 -11.93
N ILE A 14 4.08 0.21 -12.03
CA ILE A 14 3.67 1.59 -11.79
C ILE A 14 3.98 2.02 -10.34
N PHE A 15 3.86 1.10 -9.37
CA PHE A 15 4.14 1.44 -7.98
C PHE A 15 5.63 1.57 -7.71
N CYS A 16 6.46 0.76 -8.37
CA CYS A 16 7.91 0.97 -8.31
C CYS A 16 8.28 2.36 -8.86
N LYS A 17 7.59 2.80 -9.89
CA LYS A 17 7.82 4.13 -10.47
C LYS A 17 7.36 5.24 -9.54
N ILE A 18 6.33 5.00 -8.74
CA ILE A 18 5.93 5.96 -7.70
C ILE A 18 6.99 6.04 -6.62
N VAL A 19 7.54 4.89 -6.22
CA VAL A 19 8.59 4.83 -5.21
C VAL A 19 9.83 5.61 -5.64
N ASP A 20 10.24 5.47 -6.90
CA ASP A 20 11.46 6.14 -7.38
C ASP A 20 11.23 7.58 -7.87
N GLY A 21 9.98 8.03 -7.86
CA GLY A 21 9.65 9.40 -8.25
C GLY A 21 9.42 9.61 -9.73
N SER A 22 9.52 8.55 -10.57
CA SER A 22 9.28 8.68 -12.01
C SER A 22 7.83 9.06 -12.31
N ILE A 23 6.89 8.62 -11.46
CA ILE A 23 5.48 8.98 -11.56
C ILE A 23 5.10 9.73 -10.30
N PRO A 24 4.49 10.90 -10.42
CA PRO A 24 4.09 11.68 -9.25
C PRO A 24 2.91 11.01 -8.53
N SER A 25 2.79 11.27 -7.24
CA SER A 25 1.69 10.80 -6.43
C SER A 25 1.41 11.83 -5.34
N ASN A 26 0.19 11.80 -4.80
CA ASN A 26 -0.19 12.68 -3.71
C ASN A 26 0.07 11.93 -2.39
N LYS A 27 1.28 12.07 -1.88
CA LYS A 27 1.73 11.32 -0.71
C LYS A 27 1.14 11.86 0.59
N VAL A 28 0.82 10.95 1.49
CA VAL A 28 0.35 11.25 2.84
C VAL A 28 1.51 11.13 3.82
N LEU A 29 2.27 10.07 3.72
CA LEU A 29 3.35 9.76 4.65
C LEU A 29 4.32 8.79 3.98
N GLU A 30 5.57 8.86 4.38
CA GLU A 30 6.61 8.01 3.82
C GLU A 30 7.69 7.77 4.87
N ASN A 31 8.23 6.56 4.89
CA ASN A 31 9.42 6.26 5.69
C ASN A 31 10.40 5.46 4.84
N ASP A 32 11.40 4.83 5.47
CA ASP A 32 12.43 4.09 4.74
C ASP A 32 11.86 2.93 3.92
N LYS A 33 10.78 2.32 4.37
CA LYS A 33 10.28 1.06 3.82
C LYS A 33 8.95 1.16 3.11
N PHE A 34 8.15 2.18 3.42
CA PHE A 34 6.77 2.27 2.95
C PHE A 34 6.44 3.68 2.49
N VAL A 35 5.45 3.76 1.61
CA VAL A 35 4.87 5.04 1.23
C VAL A 35 3.35 4.89 1.14
N ALA A 36 2.65 5.94 1.58
CA ALA A 36 1.19 6.02 1.52
C ALA A 36 0.81 7.20 0.64
N PHE A 37 -0.13 6.98 -0.27
CA PHE A 37 -0.58 8.04 -1.18
C PHE A 37 -2.07 7.86 -1.49
N HIS A 38 -2.72 8.97 -1.84
CA HIS A 38 -4.16 8.96 -2.13
C HIS A 38 -4.46 8.17 -3.41
N ASP A 39 -5.52 7.35 -3.36
CA ASP A 39 -6.02 6.66 -4.55
C ASP A 39 -6.65 7.71 -5.48
N LEU A 40 -6.39 7.59 -6.78
CA LEU A 40 -6.94 8.53 -7.76
C LEU A 40 -8.45 8.35 -7.97
N ASN A 41 -8.97 7.17 -7.64
CA ASN A 41 -10.39 6.85 -7.80
C ASN A 41 -10.95 6.38 -6.46
N PRO A 42 -11.07 7.28 -5.49
CA PRO A 42 -11.46 6.88 -4.12
C PRO A 42 -12.88 6.34 -4.07
N VAL A 43 -13.07 5.28 -3.29
CA VAL A 43 -14.39 4.68 -3.08
C VAL A 43 -14.99 5.09 -1.75
N LYS A 44 -14.20 5.75 -0.90
CA LYS A 44 -14.63 6.33 0.38
C LYS A 44 -13.99 7.71 0.52
N LYS A 45 -14.45 8.49 1.49
CA LYS A 45 -13.89 9.83 1.73
C LYS A 45 -12.39 9.81 1.95
N VAL A 46 -11.93 8.79 2.69
CA VAL A 46 -10.51 8.51 2.82
C VAL A 46 -10.24 7.19 2.13
N HIS A 47 -9.39 7.21 1.11
CA HIS A 47 -8.97 6.02 0.40
C HIS A 47 -7.51 6.20 0.03
N VAL A 48 -6.64 5.57 0.78
CA VAL A 48 -5.20 5.70 0.66
C VAL A 48 -4.60 4.33 0.37
N LEU A 49 -3.61 4.29 -0.51
CA LEU A 49 -2.85 3.08 -0.80
C LEU A 49 -1.55 3.11 -0.01
N ILE A 50 -1.19 1.98 0.55
CA ILE A 50 0.05 1.84 1.31
C ILE A 50 0.84 0.71 0.67
N ILE A 51 2.07 1.02 0.26
CA ILE A 51 2.90 0.05 -0.45
C ILE A 51 4.27 -0.08 0.21
N PRO A 52 4.88 -1.27 0.15
CA PRO A 52 6.29 -1.40 0.48
C PRO A 52 7.12 -0.82 -0.67
N LYS A 53 8.26 -0.24 -0.37
CA LYS A 53 9.14 0.33 -1.40
C LYS A 53 9.81 -0.76 -2.23
N ASN A 54 10.13 -1.88 -1.60
CA ASN A 54 10.67 -3.03 -2.33
C ASN A 54 9.53 -3.82 -2.95
N HIS A 55 9.71 -4.27 -4.17
CA HIS A 55 8.65 -4.96 -4.90
C HIS A 55 8.38 -6.35 -4.32
N VAL A 56 7.12 -6.58 -3.94
CA VAL A 56 6.59 -7.89 -3.58
C VAL A 56 5.23 -7.96 -4.25
N ASP A 57 4.94 -9.02 -4.98
CA ASP A 57 3.71 -9.07 -5.78
C ASP A 57 2.45 -9.00 -4.93
N ASN A 58 2.36 -9.85 -3.89
CA ASN A 58 1.19 -9.89 -3.02
C ASN A 58 1.47 -10.80 -1.81
N ILE A 59 0.45 -10.99 -0.98
CA ILE A 59 0.59 -11.83 0.22
C ILE A 59 0.98 -13.26 -0.14
N ALA A 60 0.46 -13.80 -1.24
CA ALA A 60 0.71 -15.18 -1.63
C ALA A 60 2.17 -15.45 -1.99
N THR A 61 2.93 -14.41 -2.33
CA THR A 61 4.34 -14.56 -2.71
C THR A 61 5.30 -14.28 -1.54
N LEU A 62 4.78 -14.03 -0.34
CA LEU A 62 5.63 -13.82 0.82
C LEU A 62 6.32 -15.12 1.21
N ASN A 63 7.59 -14.98 1.60
CA ASN A 63 8.42 -16.11 2.06
C ASN A 63 9.50 -15.58 2.99
N ALA A 64 10.35 -16.47 3.49
CA ALA A 64 11.40 -16.08 4.43
C ALA A 64 12.40 -15.08 3.86
N ASP A 65 12.57 -15.07 2.53
CA ASP A 65 13.54 -14.17 1.90
C ASP A 65 13.04 -12.75 1.73
N ASN A 66 11.73 -12.57 1.60
CA ASN A 66 11.17 -11.25 1.30
C ASN A 66 10.23 -10.68 2.35
N GLU A 67 9.84 -11.46 3.36
CA GLU A 67 8.89 -10.96 4.35
C GLU A 67 9.41 -9.76 5.13
N SER A 68 10.72 -9.62 5.23
CA SER A 68 11.32 -8.46 5.90
C SER A 68 11.01 -7.16 5.18
N TYR A 69 10.72 -7.22 3.88
CA TYR A 69 10.38 -6.03 3.10
C TYR A 69 9.04 -5.43 3.52
N VAL A 70 8.20 -6.23 4.16
CA VAL A 70 6.86 -5.78 4.59
C VAL A 70 6.73 -5.76 6.11
N ALA A 71 7.77 -6.12 6.82
CA ALA A 71 7.77 -6.04 8.28
C ALA A 71 7.54 -4.60 8.70
N GLY A 72 6.66 -4.39 9.68
CA GLY A 72 6.35 -3.05 10.16
C GLY A 72 5.27 -2.32 9.37
N MET A 73 4.73 -2.94 8.32
CA MET A 73 3.71 -2.30 7.50
C MET A 73 2.46 -1.92 8.31
N LEU A 74 2.03 -2.78 9.21
CA LEU A 74 0.84 -2.50 10.02
C LEU A 74 1.07 -1.33 10.98
N SER A 75 2.28 -1.20 11.53
CA SER A 75 2.61 -0.03 12.34
C SER A 75 2.58 1.25 11.51
N PHE A 76 3.05 1.16 10.27
CA PHE A 76 3.01 2.29 9.35
C PHE A 76 1.56 2.68 9.03
N VAL A 77 0.68 1.68 8.82
CA VAL A 77 -0.76 1.92 8.60
C VAL A 77 -1.34 2.73 9.76
N LYS A 78 -1.01 2.35 10.98
CA LYS A 78 -1.47 3.09 12.17
C LYS A 78 -1.03 4.55 12.12
N ASP A 79 0.21 4.80 11.73
CA ASP A 79 0.73 6.16 11.64
C ASP A 79 0.03 6.96 10.55
N VAL A 80 -0.26 6.31 9.42
CA VAL A 80 -0.99 6.94 8.31
C VAL A 80 -2.41 7.31 8.75
N ALA A 81 -3.09 6.40 9.45
CA ALA A 81 -4.45 6.66 9.94
C ALA A 81 -4.46 7.86 10.88
N LYS A 82 -3.43 7.97 11.73
CA LYS A 82 -3.30 9.09 12.63
C LYS A 82 -3.09 10.39 11.86
N GLU A 83 -2.23 10.36 10.86
CA GLU A 83 -1.95 11.53 10.02
C GLU A 83 -3.23 12.00 9.31
N LEU A 84 -4.08 11.08 8.90
CA LEU A 84 -5.33 11.38 8.20
C LEU A 84 -6.48 11.76 9.16
N GLY A 85 -6.27 11.66 10.46
CA GLY A 85 -7.29 12.01 11.45
C GLY A 85 -8.39 10.96 11.60
N ILE A 86 -8.18 9.74 11.14
CA ILE A 86 -9.20 8.68 11.21
C ILE A 86 -8.84 7.59 12.24
N GLY A 87 -7.76 7.80 12.99
CA GLY A 87 -7.26 6.77 13.90
C GLY A 87 -8.24 6.34 14.97
N GLU A 88 -9.04 7.28 15.51
CA GLU A 88 -9.98 6.96 16.58
C GLU A 88 -11.36 6.56 16.08
N ASP A 89 -11.78 7.09 14.95
CA ASP A 89 -13.10 6.79 14.39
C ASP A 89 -13.18 5.38 13.80
N GLY A 90 -12.06 4.85 13.39
CA GLY A 90 -12.02 3.53 12.79
C GLY A 90 -11.73 3.58 11.31
N TYR A 91 -11.13 2.51 10.82
CA TYR A 91 -10.75 2.41 9.42
C TYR A 91 -10.69 0.93 9.02
N ARG A 92 -10.70 0.69 7.73
CA ARG A 92 -10.65 -0.66 7.19
C ARG A 92 -9.42 -0.82 6.32
N LEU A 93 -8.74 -1.94 6.49
CA LEU A 93 -7.55 -2.26 5.72
C LEU A 93 -7.85 -3.48 4.85
N ILE A 94 -7.60 -3.37 3.55
CA ILE A 94 -7.88 -4.44 2.59
C ILE A 94 -6.65 -4.73 1.78
N PHE A 95 -6.28 -6.01 1.72
CA PHE A 95 -5.29 -6.51 0.78
C PHE A 95 -6.00 -7.41 -0.21
N ASN A 96 -5.95 -7.08 -1.49
CA ASN A 96 -6.44 -7.95 -2.54
C ASN A 96 -5.27 -8.78 -3.06
N THR A 97 -5.43 -10.09 -3.05
CA THR A 97 -4.37 -11.02 -3.45
C THR A 97 -4.87 -11.86 -4.61
N GLY A 98 -4.27 -11.64 -5.78
CA GLY A 98 -4.59 -12.40 -6.97
C GLY A 98 -5.69 -11.77 -7.80
N GLU A 99 -5.80 -12.26 -9.03
CA GLU A 99 -6.67 -11.69 -10.05
C GLU A 99 -8.15 -11.75 -9.70
N LYS A 100 -8.59 -12.89 -9.17
CA LYS A 100 -10.00 -13.07 -8.81
C LYS A 100 -10.44 -12.21 -7.64
N ALA A 101 -9.50 -11.77 -6.83
CA ALA A 101 -9.80 -10.86 -5.72
C ALA A 101 -9.79 -9.40 -6.15
N GLY A 102 -9.47 -9.12 -7.42
CA GLY A 102 -9.45 -7.77 -7.94
C GLY A 102 -8.11 -7.08 -7.85
N GLN A 103 -7.02 -7.84 -7.64
CA GLN A 103 -5.70 -7.23 -7.66
C GLN A 103 -5.34 -6.90 -9.11
N THR A 104 -5.18 -5.61 -9.42
CA THR A 104 -4.85 -5.17 -10.77
C THR A 104 -3.40 -4.74 -10.93
N VAL A 105 -2.75 -4.34 -9.83
CA VAL A 105 -1.34 -4.01 -9.82
C VAL A 105 -0.63 -5.04 -8.95
N PHE A 106 0.31 -5.77 -9.53
CA PHE A 106 1.03 -6.82 -8.81
C PHE A 106 2.30 -6.28 -8.15
N HIS A 107 2.05 -5.36 -7.27
CA HIS A 107 2.95 -4.82 -6.28
C HIS A 107 2.07 -4.69 -5.05
N MET A 108 2.38 -5.44 -4.00
CA MET A 108 1.55 -5.51 -2.80
C MET A 108 1.11 -4.12 -2.34
N HIS A 109 -0.17 -3.99 -2.08
CA HIS A 109 -0.68 -2.73 -1.54
C HIS A 109 -1.89 -2.97 -0.68
N ALA A 110 -2.01 -2.16 0.35
CA ALA A 110 -3.16 -2.14 1.23
C ALA A 110 -4.03 -0.95 0.87
N HIS A 111 -5.34 -1.17 0.83
CA HIS A 111 -6.30 -0.06 0.74
C HIS A 111 -6.70 0.32 2.16
N LEU A 112 -6.48 1.56 2.52
CA LEU A 112 -6.90 2.09 3.82
C LEU A 112 -8.13 2.96 3.56
N LEU A 113 -9.27 2.54 4.09
CA LEU A 113 -10.55 3.21 3.88
C LEU A 113 -11.06 3.75 5.19
N GLY A 114 -11.60 4.97 5.16
CA GLY A 114 -12.16 5.57 6.37
C GLY A 114 -12.89 6.86 6.06
N GLY A 115 -13.17 7.62 7.11
CA GLY A 115 -13.78 8.94 6.99
C GLY A 115 -15.30 8.92 6.88
N GLU A 116 -15.92 7.76 6.88
CA GLU A 116 -17.38 7.61 6.82
C GLU A 116 -17.77 6.20 7.23
N GLU A 117 -19.06 6.01 7.47
CA GLU A 117 -19.60 4.70 7.81
C GLU A 117 -19.40 3.71 6.66
N MET A 118 -19.11 2.47 7.01
CA MET A 118 -18.92 1.40 6.03
C MET A 118 -19.76 0.20 6.43
N GLY A 119 -20.42 -0.39 5.45
CA GLY A 119 -21.14 -1.63 5.65
C GLY A 119 -20.25 -2.85 5.57
N TRP A 120 -20.83 -4.01 5.73
CA TRP A 120 -20.13 -5.29 5.60
C TRP A 120 -20.91 -6.19 4.64
N PRO A 121 -20.25 -6.83 3.67
CA PRO A 121 -18.86 -6.64 3.28
C PRO A 121 -18.69 -5.42 2.39
N GLU A 122 -17.55 -4.75 2.51
CA GLU A 122 -17.22 -3.61 1.69
C GLU A 122 -15.99 -3.94 0.89
N ALA A 123 -15.98 -3.69 -0.38
CA ALA A 123 -14.81 -4.04 -1.20
C ALA A 123 -14.26 -2.84 -1.91
#